data_f2ff0d5c582f29cdf7cdc528fa610f62
#
_entry.id   f2ff0d5c582f29cdf7cdc528fa610f62
#
_cell.length_a   1.000
_cell.length_b   1.000
_cell.length_c   1.000
_cell.angle_alpha   90.00
_cell.angle_beta   90.00
_cell.angle_gamma   90.00
#
_symmetry.space_group_name_H-M   'P 1'
#
loop_
_entity.id
_entity.type
_entity.pdbx_description
1 polymer ?
#
loop_
_entity_poly.entity_id
_entity_poly.type
_entity_poly.pdbx_seq_one_letter_code
_entity_poly.pdbx_strand_id
1 'polypeptide(L)'
;MMETKKFCLTEKQMPTQWYNIVADMPNKPLPPLHPGTKKPVTKEQMSAIFAEELIDQEMSTERYIDIPEEVQEIYRIWRPTPLVRATGLEKALGTPAKIFFKNESVSPAGSHKPNTAVPQAYYNYKQGIKHLTTETGAGQWGASIAFAAKHFGIDLQVFMVKVSYDQKPYRRLMMNTWGAECVASPSTLTESGRAALERDPHCSGSLGLAISEAVEMALRRPEDTRYCLGSVLNHVVLHQTVIGQEAVTQMEMADAEPDMVIGCFGGGSNFAGIGFPFLRKNFAEGKKIRVIAVEPEGCPKLTRGEFQYDFGDVAGFTPLIPMYTLGHDFQPSDIHAGGLRYHGAGSIVSQLMKDGLIEAQSMPQVETLAAGVLFAQTEGIIPAPESTHAIAATIREALKAKEEGVSKTILFNLSGNGVIDLYAYEQYLAGALKDFSPSDEEIRKTINQLEHLI
;
A
#
# COMPACT_ATOMS: atom_id res chain seq x y z
N MET A 1 32.99 -21.88 1.00
CA MET A 1 32.79 -20.46 0.65
C MET A 1 31.55 -19.95 1.36
N MET A 2 31.58 -18.74 1.93
CA MET A 2 30.34 -18.13 2.48
C MET A 2 29.39 -17.82 1.33
N GLU A 3 28.13 -18.25 1.44
CA GLU A 3 27.08 -17.96 0.47
C GLU A 3 26.66 -16.49 0.61
N THR A 4 26.51 -15.80 -0.54
CA THR A 4 26.06 -14.40 -0.56
C THR A 4 24.61 -14.31 -0.10
N LYS A 5 24.35 -13.48 0.90
CA LYS A 5 22.99 -13.29 1.45
C LYS A 5 22.33 -12.00 1.01
N LYS A 6 23.11 -10.97 0.66
CA LYS A 6 22.61 -9.62 0.37
C LYS A 6 23.04 -9.21 -1.03
N PHE A 7 22.06 -8.86 -1.85
CA PHE A 7 22.22 -8.45 -3.24
C PHE A 7 21.85 -6.98 -3.36
N CYS A 8 22.83 -6.14 -3.72
CA CYS A 8 22.66 -4.69 -3.82
C CYS A 8 23.01 -4.25 -5.24
N LEU A 9 22.14 -3.46 -5.86
CA LEU A 9 22.43 -2.73 -7.08
C LEU A 9 23.29 -1.49 -6.76
N THR A 10 23.97 -0.99 -7.77
CA THR A 10 24.57 0.35 -7.72
C THR A 10 23.52 1.41 -8.09
N GLU A 11 23.74 2.68 -7.76
CA GLU A 11 22.86 3.78 -8.17
C GLU A 11 22.65 3.84 -9.70
N LYS A 12 23.66 3.46 -10.49
CA LYS A 12 23.59 3.40 -11.96
C LYS A 12 22.64 2.32 -12.49
N GLN A 13 22.29 1.34 -11.67
CA GLN A 13 21.38 0.24 -12.01
C GLN A 13 19.95 0.50 -11.48
N MET A 14 19.72 1.65 -10.85
CA MET A 14 18.40 2.05 -10.43
C MET A 14 17.49 2.25 -11.65
N PRO A 15 16.20 1.84 -11.60
CA PRO A 15 15.26 2.08 -12.69
C PRO A 15 15.14 3.57 -13.02
N THR A 16 15.20 3.91 -14.31
CA THR A 16 14.97 5.28 -14.81
C THR A 16 13.56 5.50 -15.34
N GLN A 17 12.75 4.44 -15.36
CA GLN A 17 11.36 4.44 -15.80
C GLN A 17 10.50 3.62 -14.86
N TRP A 18 9.26 4.03 -14.64
CA TRP A 18 8.25 3.20 -14.00
C TRP A 18 7.62 2.25 -15.02
N TYR A 19 7.34 1.03 -14.59
CA TYR A 19 6.64 0.04 -15.40
C TYR A 19 5.12 0.10 -15.18
N ASN A 20 4.37 0.34 -16.23
CA ASN A 20 2.91 0.35 -16.23
C ASN A 20 2.37 -0.99 -16.75
N ILE A 21 1.86 -1.81 -15.84
CA ILE A 21 1.30 -3.13 -16.16
C ILE A 21 0.08 -3.06 -17.08
N VAL A 22 -0.65 -1.92 -17.09
CA VAL A 22 -1.85 -1.73 -17.95
C VAL A 22 -1.51 -1.98 -19.42
N ALA A 23 -0.29 -1.69 -19.87
CA ALA A 23 0.15 -1.98 -21.24
C ALA A 23 0.09 -3.46 -21.60
N ASP A 24 0.35 -4.35 -20.63
CA ASP A 24 0.51 -5.80 -20.83
C ASP A 24 -0.70 -6.62 -20.36
N MET A 25 -1.65 -6.01 -19.65
CA MET A 25 -2.85 -6.70 -19.16
C MET A 25 -3.76 -7.16 -20.31
N PRO A 26 -4.28 -8.40 -20.27
CA PRO A 26 -5.22 -8.89 -21.28
C PRO A 26 -6.54 -8.10 -21.28
N ASN A 27 -7.06 -7.77 -20.10
CA ASN A 27 -8.23 -6.92 -19.92
C ASN A 27 -7.83 -5.65 -19.18
N LYS A 28 -8.17 -4.50 -19.73
CA LYS A 28 -7.91 -3.21 -19.08
C LYS A 28 -8.89 -2.97 -17.92
N PRO A 29 -8.50 -2.26 -16.85
CA PRO A 29 -9.44 -1.85 -15.83
C PRO A 29 -10.60 -1.03 -16.41
N LEU A 30 -11.79 -1.19 -15.85
CA LEU A 30 -12.91 -0.32 -16.17
C LEU A 30 -12.60 1.13 -15.72
N PRO A 31 -13.11 2.16 -16.43
CA PRO A 31 -12.85 3.56 -16.06
C PRO A 31 -13.56 3.94 -14.75
N PRO A 32 -13.01 4.86 -13.96
CA PRO A 32 -13.74 5.47 -12.86
C PRO A 32 -14.91 6.30 -13.39
N LEU A 33 -16.03 6.34 -12.65
CA LEU A 33 -17.26 7.02 -13.06
C LEU A 33 -17.56 8.23 -12.17
N HIS A 34 -18.07 9.28 -12.79
CA HIS A 34 -18.58 10.44 -12.07
C HIS A 34 -19.86 10.05 -11.29
N PRO A 35 -19.94 10.32 -9.97
CA PRO A 35 -21.04 9.86 -9.13
C PRO A 35 -22.44 10.26 -9.61
N GLY A 36 -22.57 11.51 -10.11
CA GLY A 36 -23.88 12.04 -10.53
C GLY A 36 -24.29 11.63 -11.95
N THR A 37 -23.34 11.56 -12.91
CA THR A 37 -23.65 11.30 -14.31
C THR A 37 -23.47 9.86 -14.74
N LYS A 38 -22.78 9.05 -13.93
CA LYS A 38 -22.39 7.65 -14.21
C LYS A 38 -21.58 7.47 -15.50
N LYS A 39 -21.01 8.55 -16.01
CA LYS A 39 -20.09 8.53 -17.17
C LYS A 39 -18.66 8.50 -16.69
N PRO A 40 -17.71 7.99 -17.50
CA PRO A 40 -16.28 8.07 -17.18
C PRO A 40 -15.89 9.49 -16.80
N VAL A 41 -15.09 9.64 -15.73
CA VAL A 41 -14.58 10.95 -15.31
C VAL A 41 -13.61 11.50 -16.34
N THR A 42 -13.63 12.83 -16.50
CA THR A 42 -12.69 13.53 -17.38
C THR A 42 -11.48 14.04 -16.59
N LYS A 43 -10.40 14.39 -17.34
CA LYS A 43 -9.20 15.00 -16.75
C LYS A 43 -9.55 16.28 -15.99
N GLU A 44 -10.42 17.12 -16.55
CA GLU A 44 -10.85 18.39 -15.95
C GLU A 44 -11.56 18.19 -14.60
N GLN A 45 -12.37 17.13 -14.49
CA GLN A 45 -13.05 16.81 -13.24
C GLN A 45 -12.07 16.35 -12.14
N MET A 46 -10.97 15.70 -12.51
CA MET A 46 -9.94 15.24 -11.57
C MET A 46 -8.94 16.35 -11.21
N SER A 47 -8.75 17.37 -12.07
CA SER A 47 -7.73 18.41 -11.89
C SER A 47 -7.99 19.34 -10.68
N ALA A 48 -9.22 19.36 -10.16
CA ALA A 48 -9.53 20.06 -8.92
C ALA A 48 -8.89 19.38 -7.68
N ILE A 49 -8.59 18.07 -7.76
CA ILE A 49 -8.10 17.27 -6.65
C ILE A 49 -6.63 16.86 -6.83
N PHE A 50 -6.21 16.52 -8.07
CA PHE A 50 -4.87 16.01 -8.37
C PHE A 50 -4.11 16.92 -9.33
N ALA A 51 -2.78 16.86 -9.27
CA ALA A 51 -1.93 17.48 -10.28
C ALA A 51 -2.15 16.83 -11.66
N GLU A 52 -2.09 17.63 -12.73
CA GLU A 52 -2.43 17.20 -14.09
C GLU A 52 -1.57 16.03 -14.59
N GLU A 53 -0.27 16.07 -14.31
CA GLU A 53 0.65 14.99 -14.71
C GLU A 53 0.32 13.67 -14.00
N LEU A 54 -0.12 13.72 -12.73
CA LEU A 54 -0.57 12.52 -12.01
C LEU A 54 -1.85 11.94 -12.61
N ILE A 55 -2.73 12.80 -13.15
CA ILE A 55 -3.94 12.36 -13.87
C ILE A 55 -3.55 11.71 -15.22
N ASP A 56 -2.58 12.29 -15.93
CA ASP A 56 -2.08 11.69 -17.17
C ASP A 56 -1.49 10.31 -16.92
N GLN A 57 -0.74 10.13 -15.83
CA GLN A 57 -0.23 8.83 -15.41
C GLN A 57 -1.33 7.87 -14.94
N GLU A 58 -2.36 8.37 -14.24
CA GLU A 58 -3.53 7.60 -13.81
C GLU A 58 -4.26 6.95 -14.99
N MET A 59 -4.33 7.68 -16.11
CA MET A 59 -5.05 7.28 -17.33
C MET A 59 -4.13 6.64 -18.40
N SER A 60 -2.81 6.60 -18.16
CA SER A 60 -1.82 6.15 -19.14
C SER A 60 -1.93 4.67 -19.46
N THR A 61 -1.72 4.35 -20.74
CA THR A 61 -1.53 2.99 -21.26
C THR A 61 -0.10 2.76 -21.77
N GLU A 62 0.77 3.75 -21.65
CA GLU A 62 2.18 3.63 -22.00
C GLU A 62 2.87 2.64 -21.05
N ARG A 63 3.67 1.73 -21.62
CA ARG A 63 4.33 0.66 -20.83
C ARG A 63 5.37 1.17 -19.88
N TYR A 64 6.11 2.19 -20.26
CA TYR A 64 7.15 2.82 -19.46
C TYR A 64 6.97 4.32 -19.42
N ILE A 65 7.06 4.88 -18.23
CA ILE A 65 6.98 6.33 -17.98
C ILE A 65 8.28 6.77 -17.32
N ASP A 66 8.93 7.77 -17.87
CA ASP A 66 10.22 8.26 -17.38
C ASP A 66 10.13 8.80 -15.96
N ILE A 67 11.11 8.45 -15.14
CA ILE A 67 11.28 9.01 -13.80
C ILE A 67 12.06 10.32 -13.93
N PRO A 68 11.50 11.49 -13.55
CA PRO A 68 12.22 12.76 -13.60
C PRO A 68 13.54 12.71 -12.83
N GLU A 69 14.54 13.44 -13.31
CA GLU A 69 15.88 13.44 -12.69
C GLU A 69 15.83 13.90 -11.24
N GLU A 70 15.00 14.92 -10.94
CA GLU A 70 14.80 15.44 -9.58
C GLU A 70 14.19 14.39 -8.63
N VAL A 71 13.31 13.52 -9.15
CA VAL A 71 12.76 12.38 -8.40
C VAL A 71 13.83 11.32 -8.17
N GLN A 72 14.62 10.99 -9.20
CA GLN A 72 15.73 10.04 -9.09
C GLN A 72 16.78 10.50 -8.08
N GLU A 73 17.08 11.82 -8.03
CA GLU A 73 18.02 12.40 -7.08
C GLU A 73 17.57 12.17 -5.63
N ILE A 74 16.28 12.36 -5.33
CA ILE A 74 15.75 12.08 -3.99
C ILE A 74 15.70 10.58 -3.73
N TYR A 75 15.39 9.74 -4.73
CA TYR A 75 15.42 8.28 -4.59
C TYR A 75 16.80 7.77 -4.15
N ARG A 76 17.90 8.35 -4.59
CA ARG A 76 19.27 7.98 -4.19
C ARG A 76 19.54 8.09 -2.69
N ILE A 77 18.71 8.78 -1.92
CA ILE A 77 18.82 8.81 -0.46
C ILE A 77 18.69 7.41 0.15
N TRP A 78 17.88 6.52 -0.45
CA TRP A 78 17.66 5.16 0.08
C TRP A 78 17.64 4.05 -0.95
N ARG A 79 17.51 4.39 -2.25
CA ARG A 79 17.50 3.40 -3.32
C ARG A 79 18.87 3.31 -4.00
N PRO A 80 19.21 2.14 -4.60
CA PRO A 80 18.45 0.89 -4.63
C PRO A 80 18.33 0.22 -3.26
N THR A 81 17.15 -0.38 -2.96
CA THR A 81 16.98 -1.13 -1.71
C THR A 81 17.53 -2.55 -1.84
N PRO A 82 18.03 -3.17 -0.76
CA PRO A 82 18.64 -4.49 -0.86
C PRO A 82 17.62 -5.62 -1.04
N LEU A 83 18.01 -6.67 -1.75
CA LEU A 83 17.41 -7.99 -1.70
C LEU A 83 18.24 -8.86 -0.74
N VAL A 84 17.57 -9.58 0.15
CA VAL A 84 18.24 -10.39 1.18
C VAL A 84 17.66 -11.79 1.20
N ARG A 85 18.53 -12.82 1.31
CA ARG A 85 18.10 -14.20 1.55
C ARG A 85 17.93 -14.44 3.05
N ALA A 86 16.75 -14.87 3.45
CA ALA A 86 16.35 -15.11 4.84
C ALA A 86 16.83 -16.47 5.35
N THR A 87 18.14 -16.70 5.36
CA THR A 87 18.72 -18.02 5.72
C THR A 87 18.48 -18.41 7.18
N GLY A 88 18.31 -17.44 8.08
CA GLY A 88 17.93 -17.69 9.47
C GLY A 88 16.53 -18.25 9.56
N LEU A 89 15.59 -17.66 8.83
CA LEU A 89 14.20 -18.12 8.76
C LEU A 89 14.11 -19.51 8.09
N GLU A 90 14.79 -19.72 6.94
CA GLU A 90 14.87 -21.03 6.27
C GLU A 90 15.30 -22.13 7.26
N LYS A 91 16.38 -21.86 8.03
CA LYS A 91 16.91 -22.78 9.03
C LYS A 91 15.91 -23.03 10.18
N ALA A 92 15.28 -21.98 10.69
CA ALA A 92 14.30 -22.09 11.78
C ALA A 92 13.09 -22.95 11.38
N LEU A 93 12.63 -22.82 10.14
CA LEU A 93 11.52 -23.61 9.57
C LEU A 93 11.96 -25.06 9.20
N GLY A 94 13.25 -25.29 9.00
CA GLY A 94 13.78 -26.56 8.49
C GLY A 94 13.20 -26.92 7.12
N THR A 95 13.01 -25.91 6.26
CA THR A 95 12.40 -26.03 4.94
C THR A 95 13.46 -26.15 3.84
N PRO A 96 13.20 -26.88 2.72
CA PRO A 96 14.02 -26.84 1.53
C PRO A 96 13.78 -25.59 0.68
N ALA A 97 12.79 -24.74 1.01
CA ALA A 97 12.50 -23.52 0.29
C ALA A 97 13.61 -22.48 0.48
N LYS A 98 13.91 -21.73 -0.61
CA LYS A 98 14.77 -20.55 -0.57
C LYS A 98 13.88 -19.32 -0.38
N ILE A 99 14.13 -18.54 0.67
CA ILE A 99 13.31 -17.38 1.02
C ILE A 99 14.11 -16.10 0.82
N PHE A 100 13.60 -15.20 -0.02
CA PHE A 100 14.17 -13.89 -0.25
C PHE A 100 13.19 -12.79 0.16
N PHE A 101 13.70 -11.67 0.64
CA PHE A 101 12.89 -10.48 0.87
C PHE A 101 13.53 -9.24 0.26
N LYS A 102 12.69 -8.44 -0.42
CA LYS A 102 13.04 -7.09 -0.86
C LYS A 102 12.83 -6.15 0.32
N ASN A 103 13.88 -5.44 0.72
CA ASN A 103 13.84 -4.66 1.97
C ASN A 103 13.50 -3.19 1.72
N GLU A 104 12.23 -2.85 1.72
CA GLU A 104 11.73 -1.47 1.60
C GLU A 104 11.67 -0.74 2.96
N SER A 105 12.06 -1.40 4.06
CA SER A 105 12.06 -0.81 5.40
C SER A 105 13.17 0.23 5.64
N VAL A 106 14.10 0.36 4.70
CA VAL A 106 15.31 1.21 4.81
C VAL A 106 15.10 2.65 4.35
N SER A 107 13.93 3.00 3.85
CA SER A 107 13.63 4.38 3.44
C SER A 107 13.58 5.35 4.63
N PRO A 108 13.68 6.66 4.41
CA PRO A 108 13.59 7.67 5.49
C PRO A 108 12.32 7.55 6.33
N ALA A 109 11.19 7.18 5.72
CA ALA A 109 9.92 6.95 6.43
C ALA A 109 9.76 5.51 6.95
N GLY A 110 10.75 4.65 6.74
CA GLY A 110 10.73 3.26 7.19
C GLY A 110 9.73 2.37 6.44
N SER A 111 9.36 2.70 5.20
CA SER A 111 8.41 1.92 4.39
C SER A 111 8.59 2.16 2.88
N HIS A 112 7.87 1.39 2.04
CA HIS A 112 7.83 1.54 0.58
C HIS A 112 7.18 2.86 0.10
N LYS A 113 6.43 3.55 0.94
CA LYS A 113 5.56 4.66 0.52
C LYS A 113 6.29 5.89 -0.03
N PRO A 114 7.54 6.24 0.35
CA PRO A 114 8.27 7.33 -0.30
C PRO A 114 8.44 7.18 -1.80
N ASN A 115 8.40 5.96 -2.35
CA ASN A 115 8.48 5.74 -3.80
C ASN A 115 7.37 6.43 -4.61
N THR A 116 6.20 6.65 -4.01
CA THR A 116 5.11 7.41 -4.64
C THR A 116 4.98 8.81 -4.04
N ALA A 117 5.36 9.01 -2.77
CA ALA A 117 5.28 10.32 -2.14
C ALA A 117 6.16 11.37 -2.83
N VAL A 118 7.38 10.97 -3.22
CA VAL A 118 8.32 11.87 -3.90
C VAL A 118 7.79 12.34 -5.26
N PRO A 119 7.39 11.47 -6.20
CA PRO A 119 6.83 11.94 -7.47
C PRO A 119 5.52 12.71 -7.30
N GLN A 120 4.64 12.35 -6.36
CA GLN A 120 3.43 13.14 -6.11
C GLN A 120 3.76 14.56 -5.65
N ALA A 121 4.69 14.73 -4.71
CA ALA A 121 5.14 16.05 -4.27
C ALA A 121 5.83 16.81 -5.41
N TYR A 122 6.69 16.14 -6.20
CA TYR A 122 7.36 16.74 -7.35
C TYR A 122 6.40 17.32 -8.39
N TYR A 123 5.42 16.55 -8.85
CA TYR A 123 4.49 17.02 -9.88
C TYR A 123 3.57 18.14 -9.38
N ASN A 124 3.18 18.11 -8.10
CA ASN A 124 2.48 19.21 -7.48
C ASN A 124 3.37 20.49 -7.42
N TYR A 125 4.64 20.34 -7.03
CA TYR A 125 5.61 21.44 -7.06
C TYR A 125 5.79 22.04 -8.46
N LYS A 126 5.94 21.19 -9.48
CA LYS A 126 6.08 21.62 -10.89
C LYS A 126 4.86 22.37 -11.40
N GLN A 127 3.66 22.02 -10.92
CA GLN A 127 2.42 22.74 -11.25
C GLN A 127 2.24 24.04 -10.43
N GLY A 128 3.14 24.34 -9.49
CA GLY A 128 3.09 25.55 -8.68
C GLY A 128 2.17 25.45 -7.45
N ILE A 129 1.73 24.25 -7.09
CA ILE A 129 0.92 23.99 -5.90
C ILE A 129 1.71 24.34 -4.64
N LYS A 130 1.05 24.94 -3.66
CA LYS A 130 1.65 25.45 -2.42
C LYS A 130 1.29 24.60 -1.19
N HIS A 131 0.14 23.94 -1.25
CA HIS A 131 -0.39 23.19 -0.13
C HIS A 131 -0.81 21.80 -0.59
N LEU A 132 -0.46 20.78 0.20
CA LEU A 132 -0.96 19.43 0.03
C LEU A 132 -1.85 19.04 1.21
N THR A 133 -2.87 18.27 0.93
CA THR A 133 -3.68 17.60 1.94
C THR A 133 -3.63 16.11 1.74
N THR A 134 -3.72 15.35 2.82
CA THR A 134 -3.75 13.90 2.73
C THR A 134 -4.34 13.28 4.00
N GLU A 135 -4.78 12.05 3.88
CA GLU A 135 -5.10 11.18 5.01
C GLU A 135 -3.91 10.31 5.40
N THR A 136 -4.01 9.67 6.56
CA THR A 136 -3.13 8.54 6.89
C THR A 136 -3.80 7.62 7.92
N GLY A 137 -3.75 6.31 7.69
CA GLY A 137 -4.23 5.29 8.63
C GLY A 137 -3.27 5.11 9.80
N ALA A 138 -2.18 4.36 9.59
CA ALA A 138 -1.16 4.08 10.61
C ALA A 138 -0.08 5.16 10.76
N GLY A 139 -0.08 6.18 9.89
CA GLY A 139 0.92 7.26 9.89
C GLY A 139 2.09 7.04 8.92
N GLN A 140 2.23 5.87 8.32
CA GLN A 140 3.32 5.59 7.38
C GLN A 140 3.23 6.42 6.10
N TRP A 141 2.03 6.60 5.57
CA TRP A 141 1.80 7.45 4.41
C TRP A 141 2.04 8.93 4.73
N GLY A 142 1.41 9.42 5.81
CA GLY A 142 1.62 10.80 6.27
C GLY A 142 3.10 11.15 6.48
N ALA A 143 3.86 10.25 7.11
CA ALA A 143 5.31 10.43 7.27
C ALA A 143 6.06 10.47 5.92
N SER A 144 5.66 9.64 4.96
CA SER A 144 6.29 9.57 3.63
C SER A 144 6.05 10.84 2.82
N ILE A 145 4.82 11.35 2.80
CA ILE A 145 4.51 12.58 2.07
C ILE A 145 5.03 13.83 2.79
N ALA A 146 5.14 13.80 4.14
CA ALA A 146 5.78 14.88 4.90
C ALA A 146 7.28 15.01 4.55
N PHE A 147 7.98 13.88 4.46
CA PHE A 147 9.35 13.82 3.95
C PHE A 147 9.45 14.43 2.54
N ALA A 148 8.60 13.98 1.62
CA ALA A 148 8.63 14.42 0.23
C ALA A 148 8.26 15.90 0.07
N ALA A 149 7.18 16.37 0.69
CA ALA A 149 6.72 17.76 0.62
C ALA A 149 7.79 18.72 1.11
N LYS A 150 8.56 18.34 2.15
CA LYS A 150 9.66 19.16 2.68
C LYS A 150 10.77 19.38 1.65
N HIS A 151 11.10 18.36 0.83
CA HIS A 151 12.11 18.51 -0.22
C HIS A 151 11.74 19.54 -1.29
N PHE A 152 10.43 19.71 -1.55
CA PHE A 152 9.92 20.65 -2.54
C PHE A 152 9.38 21.94 -1.94
N GLY A 153 9.48 22.15 -0.62
CA GLY A 153 9.03 23.36 0.05
C GLY A 153 7.51 23.59 0.00
N ILE A 154 6.73 22.50 -0.02
CA ILE A 154 5.26 22.54 -0.03
C ILE A 154 4.75 22.30 1.39
N ASP A 155 3.77 23.08 1.83
CA ASP A 155 3.08 22.88 3.10
C ASP A 155 2.17 21.66 3.04
N LEU A 156 2.08 20.93 4.15
CA LEU A 156 1.29 19.68 4.21
C LEU A 156 0.39 19.64 5.44
N GLN A 157 -0.91 19.39 5.20
CA GLN A 157 -1.92 19.05 6.20
C GLN A 157 -2.24 17.56 6.14
N VAL A 158 -2.11 16.86 7.27
CA VAL A 158 -2.38 15.41 7.37
C VAL A 158 -3.55 15.15 8.31
N PHE A 159 -4.54 14.38 7.85
CA PHE A 159 -5.65 13.87 8.65
C PHE A 159 -5.36 12.42 9.04
N MET A 160 -5.00 12.19 10.29
CA MET A 160 -4.64 10.85 10.79
C MET A 160 -5.83 10.21 11.51
N VAL A 161 -6.17 8.97 11.14
CA VAL A 161 -7.24 8.20 11.82
C VAL A 161 -7.02 8.23 13.33
N LYS A 162 -8.04 8.68 14.09
CA LYS A 162 -7.94 9.01 15.51
C LYS A 162 -7.37 7.90 16.37
N VAL A 163 -7.81 6.66 16.19
CA VAL A 163 -7.26 5.52 16.96
C VAL A 163 -5.74 5.38 16.77
N SER A 164 -5.25 5.58 15.56
CA SER A 164 -3.81 5.54 15.26
C SER A 164 -3.09 6.81 15.75
N TYR A 165 -3.73 7.97 15.67
CA TYR A 165 -3.20 9.23 16.19
C TYR A 165 -2.89 9.13 17.69
N ASP A 166 -3.78 8.48 18.45
CA ASP A 166 -3.62 8.29 19.89
C ASP A 166 -2.59 7.18 20.20
N GLN A 167 -2.60 6.06 19.46
CA GLN A 167 -1.74 4.90 19.72
C GLN A 167 -0.32 5.02 19.16
N LYS A 168 -0.10 5.88 18.15
CA LYS A 168 1.18 5.98 17.41
C LYS A 168 1.77 7.40 17.44
N PRO A 169 2.11 7.95 18.61
CA PRO A 169 2.56 9.34 18.74
C PRO A 169 3.86 9.63 17.97
N TYR A 170 4.73 8.62 17.81
CA TYR A 170 6.01 8.79 17.11
C TYR A 170 5.83 9.02 15.60
N ARG A 171 4.79 8.48 14.97
CA ARG A 171 4.48 8.78 13.57
C ARG A 171 4.12 10.25 13.38
N ARG A 172 3.28 10.79 14.27
CA ARG A 172 2.94 12.23 14.29
C ARG A 172 4.19 13.10 14.50
N LEU A 173 5.04 12.71 15.44
CA LEU A 173 6.29 13.45 15.68
C LEU A 173 7.21 13.46 14.46
N MET A 174 7.31 12.36 13.71
CA MET A 174 8.04 12.33 12.44
C MET A 174 7.47 13.34 11.44
N MET A 175 6.15 13.35 11.24
CA MET A 175 5.47 14.29 10.34
C MET A 175 5.76 15.74 10.75
N ASN A 176 5.61 16.07 12.03
CA ASN A 176 5.87 17.41 12.56
C ASN A 176 7.37 17.80 12.42
N THR A 177 8.29 16.83 12.59
CA THR A 177 9.74 17.06 12.43
C THR A 177 10.07 17.44 10.97
N TRP A 178 9.36 16.90 10.00
CA TRP A 178 9.46 17.30 8.59
C TRP A 178 8.59 18.52 8.24
N GLY A 179 7.96 19.16 9.23
CA GLY A 179 7.21 20.41 9.06
C GLY A 179 5.77 20.26 8.61
N ALA A 180 5.20 19.04 8.61
CA ALA A 180 3.79 18.83 8.32
C ALA A 180 2.91 19.10 9.55
N GLU A 181 1.70 19.57 9.33
CA GLU A 181 0.66 19.65 10.36
C GLU A 181 -0.17 18.36 10.35
N CYS A 182 -0.25 17.67 11.49
CA CYS A 182 -1.01 16.43 11.62
C CYS A 182 -2.09 16.56 12.68
N VAL A 183 -3.35 16.33 12.28
CA VAL A 183 -4.53 16.36 13.17
C VAL A 183 -5.23 15.00 13.18
N ALA A 184 -5.96 14.74 14.27
CA ALA A 184 -6.81 13.55 14.36
C ALA A 184 -8.04 13.69 13.44
N SER A 185 -8.44 12.60 12.77
CA SER A 185 -9.69 12.48 12.02
C SER A 185 -10.63 11.49 12.74
N PRO A 186 -11.89 11.88 13.06
CA PRO A 186 -12.56 13.13 12.68
C PRO A 186 -12.03 14.36 13.39
N SER A 187 -12.02 15.48 12.67
CA SER A 187 -11.61 16.81 13.17
C SER A 187 -12.75 17.82 13.13
N THR A 188 -12.56 18.95 13.79
CA THR A 188 -13.49 20.10 13.72
C THR A 188 -13.19 21.03 12.53
N LEU A 189 -12.12 20.77 11.76
CA LEU A 189 -11.67 21.62 10.64
C LEU A 189 -12.59 21.52 9.43
N THR A 190 -13.22 20.37 9.22
CA THR A 190 -14.03 20.03 8.05
C THR A 190 -15.50 19.83 8.40
N GLU A 191 -16.39 19.89 7.41
CA GLU A 191 -17.81 19.57 7.60
C GLU A 191 -17.98 18.06 7.81
N SER A 192 -17.25 17.25 7.03
CA SER A 192 -17.26 15.80 7.16
C SER A 192 -16.84 15.34 8.57
N GLY A 193 -15.80 15.94 9.12
CA GLY A 193 -15.32 15.65 10.48
C GLY A 193 -16.32 16.09 11.55
N ARG A 194 -16.87 17.31 11.46
CA ARG A 194 -17.90 17.80 12.39
C ARG A 194 -19.16 16.92 12.37
N ALA A 195 -19.66 16.57 11.19
CA ALA A 195 -20.82 15.70 11.05
C ALA A 195 -20.60 14.31 11.66
N ALA A 196 -19.36 13.77 11.57
CA ALA A 196 -19.02 12.51 12.23
C ALA A 196 -19.01 12.64 13.75
N LEU A 197 -18.44 13.73 14.30
CA LEU A 197 -18.39 13.99 15.74
C LEU A 197 -19.78 14.31 16.33
N GLU A 198 -20.68 14.93 15.57
CA GLU A 198 -22.08 15.15 15.98
C GLU A 198 -22.86 13.84 16.10
N ARG A 199 -22.61 12.88 15.19
CA ARG A 199 -23.23 11.54 15.23
C ARG A 199 -22.67 10.68 16.36
N ASP A 200 -21.36 10.73 16.57
CA ASP A 200 -20.65 9.99 17.62
C ASP A 200 -19.43 10.79 18.11
N PRO A 201 -19.53 11.47 19.27
CA PRO A 201 -18.42 12.22 19.86
C PRO A 201 -17.19 11.36 20.20
N HIS A 202 -17.36 10.03 20.30
CA HIS A 202 -16.30 9.07 20.58
C HIS A 202 -15.82 8.31 19.34
N CYS A 203 -16.21 8.76 18.14
CA CYS A 203 -15.81 8.15 16.88
C CYS A 203 -14.30 7.92 16.82
N SER A 204 -13.87 6.68 16.59
CA SER A 204 -12.45 6.29 16.46
C SER A 204 -11.83 6.69 15.11
N GLY A 205 -12.67 7.14 14.17
CA GLY A 205 -12.30 7.48 12.81
C GLY A 205 -12.14 6.25 11.90
N SER A 206 -12.16 6.53 10.60
CA SER A 206 -11.85 5.55 9.55
C SER A 206 -10.98 6.18 8.49
N LEU A 207 -10.34 5.36 7.65
CA LEU A 207 -9.53 5.88 6.54
C LEU A 207 -10.40 6.62 5.52
N GLY A 208 -11.59 6.09 5.21
CA GLY A 208 -12.54 6.75 4.31
C GLY A 208 -13.00 8.12 4.80
N LEU A 209 -13.20 8.30 6.11
CA LEU A 209 -13.52 9.61 6.67
C LEU A 209 -12.33 10.57 6.61
N ALA A 210 -11.13 10.11 6.91
CA ALA A 210 -9.92 10.93 6.79
C ALA A 210 -9.65 11.36 5.32
N ILE A 211 -9.98 10.51 4.34
CA ILE A 211 -9.96 10.86 2.91
C ILE A 211 -10.98 11.98 2.65
N SER A 212 -12.22 11.84 3.11
CA SER A 212 -13.25 12.89 2.94
C SER A 212 -12.78 14.24 3.48
N GLU A 213 -12.18 14.28 4.68
CA GLU A 213 -11.67 15.51 5.28
C GLU A 213 -10.53 16.12 4.45
N ALA A 214 -9.58 15.29 3.97
CA ALA A 214 -8.45 15.76 3.17
C ALA A 214 -8.89 16.29 1.80
N VAL A 215 -9.81 15.60 1.12
CA VAL A 215 -10.38 16.04 -0.17
C VAL A 215 -11.19 17.32 0.00
N GLU A 216 -12.03 17.41 1.05
CA GLU A 216 -12.79 18.62 1.36
C GLU A 216 -11.87 19.84 1.53
N MET A 217 -10.74 19.70 2.22
CA MET A 217 -9.78 20.77 2.39
C MET A 217 -9.12 21.18 1.07
N ALA A 218 -8.80 20.23 0.18
CA ALA A 218 -8.27 20.55 -1.15
C ALA A 218 -9.29 21.31 -2.01
N LEU A 219 -10.55 20.88 -1.99
CA LEU A 219 -11.63 21.51 -2.75
C LEU A 219 -11.99 22.92 -2.28
N ARG A 220 -11.67 23.30 -1.04
CA ARG A 220 -11.85 24.67 -0.53
C ARG A 220 -10.86 25.70 -1.13
N ARG A 221 -9.72 25.22 -1.64
CA ARG A 221 -8.64 26.05 -2.20
C ARG A 221 -8.08 25.43 -3.49
N PRO A 222 -8.90 25.22 -4.53
CA PRO A 222 -8.49 24.50 -5.73
C PRO A 222 -7.42 25.22 -6.56
N GLU A 223 -7.19 26.52 -6.29
CA GLU A 223 -6.17 27.32 -6.98
C GLU A 223 -4.74 26.97 -6.57
N ASP A 224 -4.49 26.51 -5.33
CA ASP A 224 -3.14 26.30 -4.81
C ASP A 224 -2.98 25.03 -3.97
N THR A 225 -4.04 24.23 -3.80
CA THR A 225 -4.05 23.04 -2.94
C THR A 225 -4.43 21.80 -3.74
N ARG A 226 -3.76 20.67 -3.45
CA ARG A 226 -4.08 19.36 -4.04
C ARG A 226 -4.06 18.28 -2.96
N TYR A 227 -4.81 17.22 -3.22
CA TYR A 227 -4.85 16.01 -2.42
C TYR A 227 -3.83 14.99 -2.93
N CYS A 228 -3.19 14.26 -2.01
CA CYS A 228 -2.29 13.15 -2.30
C CYS A 228 -2.78 11.88 -1.61
N LEU A 229 -2.62 10.73 -2.27
CA LEU A 229 -3.07 9.42 -1.78
C LEU A 229 -1.95 8.38 -1.84
N GLY A 230 -1.81 7.59 -0.77
CA GLY A 230 -0.70 6.63 -0.62
C GLY A 230 -0.97 5.21 -1.12
N SER A 231 -2.11 4.94 -1.77
CA SER A 231 -2.48 3.61 -2.28
C SER A 231 -3.62 3.72 -3.29
N VAL A 232 -4.10 2.59 -3.82
CA VAL A 232 -5.31 2.43 -4.65
C VAL A 232 -5.17 2.94 -6.08
N LEU A 233 -4.80 4.21 -6.27
CA LEU A 233 -4.75 4.85 -7.60
C LEU A 233 -3.67 4.26 -8.51
N ASN A 234 -3.91 4.31 -9.83
CA ASN A 234 -3.03 3.72 -10.82
C ASN A 234 -1.65 4.37 -10.84
N HIS A 235 -1.55 5.70 -10.74
CA HIS A 235 -0.25 6.39 -10.65
C HIS A 235 0.52 6.00 -9.37
N VAL A 236 -0.18 5.72 -8.27
CA VAL A 236 0.47 5.25 -7.03
C VAL A 236 1.11 3.89 -7.23
N VAL A 237 0.34 2.92 -7.77
CA VAL A 237 0.87 1.56 -8.01
C VAL A 237 1.95 1.55 -9.08
N LEU A 238 1.86 2.44 -10.08
CA LEU A 238 2.88 2.67 -11.10
C LEU A 238 4.22 3.06 -10.46
N HIS A 239 4.24 4.09 -9.60
CA HIS A 239 5.46 4.56 -8.94
C HIS A 239 6.13 3.49 -8.09
N GLN A 240 5.36 2.57 -7.52
CA GLN A 240 5.90 1.49 -6.69
C GLN A 240 6.65 0.42 -7.48
N THR A 241 6.48 0.36 -8.80
CA THR A 241 7.09 -0.71 -9.62
C THR A 241 8.62 -0.70 -9.64
N VAL A 242 9.27 0.38 -9.22
CA VAL A 242 10.72 0.43 -8.97
C VAL A 242 11.19 -0.69 -8.02
N ILE A 243 10.33 -1.09 -7.06
CA ILE A 243 10.61 -2.19 -6.11
C ILE A 243 10.87 -3.50 -6.86
N GLY A 244 9.91 -3.89 -7.68
CA GLY A 244 9.98 -5.15 -8.41
C GLY A 244 10.96 -5.12 -9.57
N GLN A 245 11.16 -3.96 -10.22
CA GLN A 245 12.18 -3.81 -11.27
C GLN A 245 13.58 -4.04 -10.71
N GLU A 246 13.91 -3.46 -9.55
CA GLU A 246 15.15 -3.76 -8.84
C GLU A 246 15.21 -5.23 -8.41
N ALA A 247 14.12 -5.78 -7.87
CA ALA A 247 14.08 -7.15 -7.39
C ALA A 247 14.30 -8.18 -8.51
N VAL A 248 13.78 -7.95 -9.71
CA VAL A 248 14.03 -8.82 -10.89
C VAL A 248 15.53 -8.91 -11.14
N THR A 249 16.23 -7.79 -11.26
CA THR A 249 17.68 -7.77 -11.47
C THR A 249 18.46 -8.41 -10.31
N GLN A 250 18.01 -8.17 -9.08
CA GLN A 250 18.66 -8.74 -7.89
C GLN A 250 18.43 -10.25 -7.76
N MET A 251 17.28 -10.78 -8.17
CA MET A 251 17.04 -12.23 -8.25
C MET A 251 17.91 -12.88 -9.31
N GLU A 252 18.15 -12.21 -10.44
CA GLU A 252 19.11 -12.67 -11.45
C GLU A 252 20.53 -12.69 -10.88
N MET A 253 20.96 -11.67 -10.12
CA MET A 253 22.26 -11.67 -9.41
C MET A 253 22.38 -12.83 -8.40
N ALA A 254 21.25 -13.27 -7.83
CA ALA A 254 21.19 -14.38 -6.90
C ALA A 254 21.15 -15.76 -7.59
N ASP A 255 21.19 -15.80 -8.92
CA ASP A 255 20.94 -16.99 -9.74
C ASP A 255 19.68 -17.75 -9.26
N ALA A 256 18.60 -16.99 -9.06
CA ALA A 256 17.33 -17.49 -8.52
C ALA A 256 16.13 -16.88 -9.29
N GLU A 257 15.18 -17.72 -9.63
CA GLU A 257 13.88 -17.29 -10.17
C GLU A 257 12.78 -17.64 -9.15
N PRO A 258 11.91 -16.71 -8.77
CA PRO A 258 10.88 -17.00 -7.79
C PRO A 258 9.77 -17.88 -8.38
N ASP A 259 9.37 -18.93 -7.66
CA ASP A 259 8.14 -19.66 -7.93
C ASP A 259 6.91 -18.82 -7.51
N MET A 260 7.11 -17.95 -6.51
CA MET A 260 6.05 -17.07 -6.01
C MET A 260 6.60 -15.76 -5.47
N VAL A 261 5.79 -14.71 -5.64
CA VAL A 261 6.04 -13.35 -5.14
C VAL A 261 4.88 -12.95 -4.24
N ILE A 262 5.18 -12.50 -3.01
CA ILE A 262 4.20 -12.26 -1.96
C ILE A 262 4.29 -10.81 -1.48
N GLY A 263 3.13 -10.14 -1.40
CA GLY A 263 3.05 -8.78 -0.87
C GLY A 263 1.86 -8.59 0.07
N CYS A 264 2.04 -7.88 1.19
CA CYS A 264 0.91 -7.49 2.03
C CYS A 264 0.01 -6.49 1.28
N PHE A 265 -1.29 -6.56 1.54
CA PHE A 265 -2.31 -5.89 0.75
C PHE A 265 -3.26 -5.02 1.60
N GLY A 266 -3.16 -3.70 1.41
CA GLY A 266 -4.16 -2.73 1.84
C GLY A 266 -5.00 -2.28 0.64
N GLY A 267 -4.67 -1.14 0.02
CA GLY A 267 -5.23 -0.71 -1.27
C GLY A 267 -4.51 -1.27 -2.50
N GLY A 268 -3.30 -1.86 -2.34
CA GLY A 268 -2.57 -2.55 -3.40
C GLY A 268 -1.16 -2.03 -3.71
N SER A 269 -0.74 -0.87 -3.21
CA SER A 269 0.52 -0.22 -3.63
C SER A 269 1.77 -1.08 -3.37
N ASN A 270 1.91 -1.67 -2.18
CA ASN A 270 3.01 -2.55 -1.83
C ASN A 270 3.04 -3.82 -2.70
N PHE A 271 1.89 -4.48 -2.81
CA PHE A 271 1.71 -5.69 -3.62
C PHE A 271 2.03 -5.45 -5.10
N ALA A 272 1.47 -4.38 -5.68
CA ALA A 272 1.72 -3.97 -7.06
C ALA A 272 3.21 -3.69 -7.30
N GLY A 273 3.84 -2.97 -6.37
CA GLY A 273 5.25 -2.61 -6.46
C GLY A 273 6.16 -3.79 -6.65
N ILE A 274 6.01 -4.83 -5.83
CA ILE A 274 6.83 -6.04 -5.96
C ILE A 274 6.31 -6.98 -7.05
N GLY A 275 4.97 -7.11 -7.23
CA GLY A 275 4.37 -8.16 -8.04
C GLY A 275 4.30 -7.85 -9.54
N PHE A 276 4.05 -6.60 -9.94
CA PHE A 276 3.79 -6.26 -11.35
C PHE A 276 4.96 -6.55 -12.29
N PRO A 277 6.23 -6.23 -11.96
CA PRO A 277 7.36 -6.61 -12.81
C PRO A 277 7.55 -8.12 -12.98
N PHE A 278 7.13 -8.93 -12.01
CA PHE A 278 7.13 -10.39 -12.14
C PHE A 278 5.92 -10.92 -12.94
N LEU A 279 4.74 -10.30 -12.82
CA LEU A 279 3.61 -10.58 -13.72
C LEU A 279 3.96 -10.28 -15.18
N ARG A 280 4.76 -9.24 -15.45
CA ARG A 280 5.28 -8.99 -16.79
C ARG A 280 6.04 -10.19 -17.34
N LYS A 281 6.86 -10.86 -16.53
CA LYS A 281 7.57 -12.10 -16.96
C LYS A 281 6.57 -13.21 -17.31
N ASN A 282 5.44 -13.30 -16.59
CA ASN A 282 4.37 -14.24 -16.96
C ASN A 282 3.77 -13.90 -18.32
N PHE A 283 3.47 -12.61 -18.58
CA PHE A 283 2.84 -12.17 -19.83
C PHE A 283 3.79 -12.22 -21.03
N ALA A 284 5.03 -11.76 -20.85
CA ALA A 284 6.00 -11.60 -21.94
C ALA A 284 6.85 -12.84 -22.20
N GLU A 285 7.14 -13.65 -21.16
CA GLU A 285 8.08 -14.77 -21.22
C GLU A 285 7.42 -16.13 -20.98
N GLY A 286 6.10 -16.15 -20.73
CA GLY A 286 5.35 -17.38 -20.45
C GLY A 286 5.71 -18.05 -19.12
N LYS A 287 6.31 -17.30 -18.18
CA LYS A 287 6.59 -17.78 -16.82
C LYS A 287 5.29 -18.06 -16.07
N LYS A 288 5.38 -18.83 -14.99
CA LYS A 288 4.23 -19.22 -14.15
C LYS A 288 4.47 -18.84 -12.68
N ILE A 289 4.95 -17.63 -12.47
CA ILE A 289 5.22 -17.10 -11.13
C ILE A 289 3.87 -16.81 -10.46
N ARG A 290 3.59 -17.42 -9.32
CA ARG A 290 2.42 -17.09 -8.51
C ARG A 290 2.63 -15.73 -7.84
N VAL A 291 1.66 -14.84 -7.94
CA VAL A 291 1.72 -13.52 -7.30
C VAL A 291 0.57 -13.41 -6.31
N ILE A 292 0.91 -13.35 -5.02
CA ILE A 292 -0.02 -13.55 -3.90
C ILE A 292 -0.18 -12.27 -3.10
N ALA A 293 -1.40 -11.74 -3.07
CA ALA A 293 -1.80 -10.62 -2.22
C ALA A 293 -2.23 -11.14 -0.85
N VAL A 294 -1.67 -10.57 0.24
CA VAL A 294 -1.98 -11.03 1.60
C VAL A 294 -2.63 -9.90 2.37
N GLU A 295 -3.91 -10.06 2.69
CA GLU A 295 -4.72 -9.10 3.42
C GLU A 295 -5.04 -9.58 4.84
N PRO A 296 -5.42 -8.66 5.76
CA PRO A 296 -5.84 -9.07 7.09
C PRO A 296 -7.24 -9.71 7.06
N GLU A 297 -7.44 -10.73 7.88
CA GLU A 297 -8.75 -11.37 8.06
C GLU A 297 -9.80 -10.38 8.60
N GLY A 298 -9.38 -9.36 9.35
CA GLY A 298 -10.25 -8.27 9.83
C GLY A 298 -10.68 -7.26 8.74
N CYS A 299 -10.15 -7.36 7.50
CA CYS A 299 -10.52 -6.50 6.37
C CYS A 299 -10.33 -7.24 5.03
N PRO A 300 -11.11 -8.32 4.76
CA PRO A 300 -10.86 -9.32 3.71
C PRO A 300 -11.51 -8.96 2.36
N LYS A 301 -11.11 -7.83 1.76
CA LYS A 301 -11.75 -7.30 0.55
C LYS A 301 -11.54 -8.13 -0.71
N LEU A 302 -10.35 -8.75 -0.89
CA LEU A 302 -10.08 -9.60 -2.05
C LEU A 302 -10.65 -11.01 -1.88
N THR A 303 -10.64 -11.54 -0.65
CA THR A 303 -11.06 -12.93 -0.37
C THR A 303 -12.54 -13.08 -0.07
N ARG A 304 -13.23 -12.01 0.42
CA ARG A 304 -14.63 -12.03 0.81
C ARG A 304 -15.45 -10.85 0.30
N GLY A 305 -14.80 -9.84 -0.30
CA GLY A 305 -15.48 -8.70 -0.94
C GLY A 305 -16.02 -9.05 -2.32
N GLU A 306 -16.75 -8.12 -2.93
CA GLU A 306 -17.32 -8.25 -4.26
C GLU A 306 -16.73 -7.23 -5.23
N PHE A 307 -16.65 -7.59 -6.52
CA PHE A 307 -16.21 -6.67 -7.57
C PHE A 307 -17.37 -5.78 -8.00
N GLN A 308 -17.35 -4.52 -7.54
CA GLN A 308 -18.37 -3.52 -7.84
C GLN A 308 -17.75 -2.13 -7.99
N TYR A 309 -18.53 -1.17 -8.46
CA TYR A 309 -18.18 0.25 -8.36
C TYR A 309 -18.47 0.74 -6.95
N ASP A 310 -17.49 1.40 -6.32
CA ASP A 310 -17.62 1.96 -4.98
C ASP A 310 -16.88 3.28 -4.86
N PHE A 311 -17.19 4.06 -3.84
CA PHE A 311 -16.46 5.27 -3.50
C PHE A 311 -15.12 4.95 -2.82
N GLY A 312 -14.14 5.80 -3.06
CA GLY A 312 -12.87 5.75 -2.32
C GLY A 312 -12.98 6.31 -0.90
N ASP A 313 -14.03 7.10 -0.61
CA ASP A 313 -14.25 7.83 0.64
C ASP A 313 -15.70 7.69 1.14
N VAL A 314 -15.93 8.00 2.42
CA VAL A 314 -17.25 7.86 3.07
C VAL A 314 -18.24 8.94 2.61
N ALA A 315 -17.79 10.15 2.32
CA ALA A 315 -18.67 11.27 1.94
C ALA A 315 -19.02 11.29 0.44
N GLY A 316 -18.42 10.41 -0.39
CA GLY A 316 -18.70 10.33 -1.81
C GLY A 316 -18.13 11.50 -2.63
N PHE A 317 -17.03 12.11 -2.18
CA PHE A 317 -16.31 13.15 -2.93
C PHE A 317 -15.45 12.59 -4.05
N THR A 318 -15.04 11.32 -3.94
CA THR A 318 -14.22 10.65 -4.95
C THR A 318 -15.09 10.10 -6.08
N PRO A 319 -14.53 9.84 -7.28
CA PRO A 319 -15.20 9.07 -8.30
C PRO A 319 -15.59 7.65 -7.79
N LEU A 320 -16.58 7.06 -8.45
CA LEU A 320 -16.88 5.62 -8.31
C LEU A 320 -15.78 4.84 -9.02
N ILE A 321 -15.09 3.97 -8.30
CA ILE A 321 -13.95 3.19 -8.77
C ILE A 321 -14.36 1.72 -8.85
N PRO A 322 -14.07 1.01 -9.97
CA PRO A 322 -14.30 -0.44 -10.04
C PRO A 322 -13.30 -1.17 -9.17
N MET A 323 -13.76 -1.87 -8.16
CA MET A 323 -12.91 -2.50 -7.15
C MET A 323 -13.52 -3.75 -6.53
N TYR A 324 -12.68 -4.64 -6.02
CA TYR A 324 -13.12 -5.55 -4.97
C TYR A 324 -13.28 -4.75 -3.69
N THR A 325 -14.46 -4.78 -3.10
CA THR A 325 -14.82 -3.93 -1.95
C THR A 325 -15.65 -4.67 -0.91
N LEU A 326 -15.56 -4.18 0.32
CA LEU A 326 -16.44 -4.53 1.44
C LEU A 326 -17.56 -3.47 1.62
N GLY A 327 -17.60 -2.43 0.76
CA GLY A 327 -18.46 -1.25 0.88
C GLY A 327 -17.77 -0.09 1.58
N HIS A 328 -17.91 1.15 1.06
CA HIS A 328 -17.26 2.35 1.62
C HIS A 328 -17.67 2.69 3.06
N ASP A 329 -18.84 2.20 3.51
CA ASP A 329 -19.31 2.32 4.90
C ASP A 329 -18.80 1.20 5.83
N PHE A 330 -18.06 0.21 5.29
CA PHE A 330 -17.48 -0.87 6.11
C PHE A 330 -16.48 -0.31 7.11
N GLN A 331 -16.64 -0.68 8.38
CA GLN A 331 -15.74 -0.30 9.46
C GLN A 331 -14.78 -1.45 9.78
N PRO A 332 -13.52 -1.40 9.33
CA PRO A 332 -12.55 -2.43 9.66
C PRO A 332 -12.30 -2.49 11.17
N SER A 333 -12.15 -3.71 11.70
CA SER A 333 -11.78 -3.93 13.10
C SER A 333 -10.45 -3.25 13.46
N ASP A 334 -10.25 -2.99 14.75
CA ASP A 334 -9.05 -2.29 15.29
C ASP A 334 -7.81 -3.20 15.33
N ILE A 335 -7.41 -3.68 14.16
CA ILE A 335 -6.15 -4.45 14.01
C ILE A 335 -4.95 -3.50 13.96
N HIS A 336 -3.79 -3.98 14.44
CA HIS A 336 -2.57 -3.17 14.51
C HIS A 336 -1.93 -2.86 13.15
N ALA A 337 -2.23 -3.66 12.11
CA ALA A 337 -1.83 -3.40 10.74
C ALA A 337 -2.73 -2.29 10.11
N GLY A 338 -2.68 -1.09 10.67
CA GLY A 338 -3.56 0.03 10.31
C GLY A 338 -3.44 0.46 8.84
N GLY A 339 -2.30 0.24 8.19
CA GLY A 339 -2.09 0.49 6.76
C GLY A 339 -2.82 -0.48 5.84
N LEU A 340 -3.39 -1.58 6.37
CA LEU A 340 -4.17 -2.55 5.60
C LEU A 340 -5.69 -2.42 5.82
N ARG A 341 -6.14 -1.48 6.67
CA ARG A 341 -7.54 -1.23 7.04
C ARG A 341 -8.23 -0.33 6.02
N TYR A 342 -8.36 -0.78 4.79
CA TYR A 342 -9.08 -0.07 3.73
C TYR A 342 -10.08 -1.01 3.05
N HIS A 343 -11.30 -0.52 2.84
CA HIS A 343 -12.44 -1.33 2.38
C HIS A 343 -12.31 -1.84 0.95
N GLY A 344 -11.50 -1.18 0.10
CA GLY A 344 -11.42 -1.45 -1.34
C GLY A 344 -10.03 -1.79 -1.84
N ALA A 345 -9.95 -2.35 -3.03
CA ALA A 345 -8.73 -2.68 -3.75
C ALA A 345 -8.59 -1.78 -4.99
N GLY A 346 -7.36 -1.36 -5.33
CA GLY A 346 -7.10 -0.56 -6.55
C GLY A 346 -7.62 -1.23 -7.82
N SER A 347 -8.08 -0.44 -8.79
CA SER A 347 -8.74 -0.93 -10.02
C SER A 347 -7.90 -1.92 -10.80
N ILE A 348 -6.60 -1.67 -10.96
CA ILE A 348 -5.68 -2.58 -11.69
C ILE A 348 -5.60 -3.92 -10.97
N VAL A 349 -5.41 -3.92 -9.64
CA VAL A 349 -5.32 -5.17 -8.86
C VAL A 349 -6.66 -5.91 -8.88
N SER A 350 -7.76 -5.18 -8.78
CA SER A 350 -9.11 -5.76 -8.85
C SER A 350 -9.38 -6.43 -10.21
N GLN A 351 -8.93 -5.82 -11.31
CA GLN A 351 -9.04 -6.45 -12.63
C GLN A 351 -8.17 -7.70 -12.75
N LEU A 352 -6.92 -7.66 -12.25
CA LEU A 352 -6.03 -8.84 -12.25
C LEU A 352 -6.61 -9.98 -11.40
N MET A 353 -7.24 -9.68 -10.28
CA MET A 353 -7.91 -10.66 -9.41
C MET A 353 -9.12 -11.28 -10.12
N LYS A 354 -9.95 -10.44 -10.76
CA LYS A 354 -11.11 -10.89 -11.55
C LYS A 354 -10.72 -11.79 -12.70
N ASP A 355 -9.57 -11.54 -13.33
CA ASP A 355 -9.04 -12.32 -14.44
C ASP A 355 -8.32 -13.60 -13.98
N GLY A 356 -8.19 -13.85 -12.66
CA GLY A 356 -7.49 -15.00 -12.11
C GLY A 356 -5.97 -14.98 -12.33
N LEU A 357 -5.39 -13.78 -12.53
CA LEU A 357 -3.95 -13.59 -12.79
C LEU A 357 -3.12 -13.42 -11.52
N ILE A 358 -3.78 -13.20 -10.38
CA ILE A 358 -3.19 -13.12 -9.05
C ILE A 358 -4.00 -13.96 -8.07
N GLU A 359 -3.39 -14.27 -6.93
CA GLU A 359 -4.02 -14.99 -5.82
C GLU A 359 -4.18 -14.05 -4.62
N ALA A 360 -5.16 -14.33 -3.76
CA ALA A 360 -5.34 -13.63 -2.50
C ALA A 360 -5.41 -14.61 -1.32
N GLN A 361 -4.82 -14.21 -0.18
CA GLN A 361 -4.90 -14.92 1.09
C GLN A 361 -5.23 -13.93 2.19
N SER A 362 -6.05 -14.33 3.16
CA SER A 362 -6.28 -13.57 4.39
C SER A 362 -5.58 -14.22 5.58
N MET A 363 -5.09 -13.38 6.52
CA MET A 363 -4.31 -13.84 7.68
C MET A 363 -4.84 -13.22 8.97
N PRO A 364 -5.00 -14.01 10.05
CA PRO A 364 -5.34 -13.50 11.37
C PRO A 364 -4.15 -12.78 12.00
N GLN A 365 -4.40 -11.70 12.77
CA GLN A 365 -3.31 -10.85 13.27
C GLN A 365 -2.41 -11.52 14.30
N VAL A 366 -2.91 -12.47 15.09
CA VAL A 366 -2.09 -13.22 16.06
C VAL A 366 -1.03 -14.03 15.32
N GLU A 367 -1.41 -14.74 14.25
CA GLU A 367 -0.47 -15.49 13.43
C GLU A 367 0.54 -14.57 12.73
N THR A 368 0.08 -13.42 12.19
CA THR A 368 0.99 -12.51 11.52
C THR A 368 2.02 -11.91 12.47
N LEU A 369 1.65 -11.52 13.69
CA LEU A 369 2.62 -11.01 14.66
C LEU A 369 3.54 -12.12 15.21
N ALA A 370 3.06 -13.36 15.36
CA ALA A 370 3.92 -14.51 15.64
C ALA A 370 5.00 -14.69 14.56
N ALA A 371 4.61 -14.60 13.30
CA ALA A 371 5.53 -14.64 12.15
C ALA A 371 6.53 -13.48 12.19
N GLY A 372 6.06 -12.28 12.55
CA GLY A 372 6.91 -11.09 12.72
C GLY A 372 7.95 -11.25 13.83
N VAL A 373 7.58 -11.83 14.96
CA VAL A 373 8.50 -12.14 16.06
C VAL A 373 9.55 -13.18 15.62
N LEU A 374 9.12 -14.26 14.96
CA LEU A 374 10.04 -15.26 14.43
C LEU A 374 11.03 -14.65 13.43
N PHE A 375 10.54 -13.81 12.52
CA PHE A 375 11.39 -13.10 11.54
C PHE A 375 12.39 -12.18 12.25
N ALA A 376 11.96 -11.41 13.24
CA ALA A 376 12.84 -10.55 14.03
C ALA A 376 13.95 -11.35 14.74
N GLN A 377 13.62 -12.52 15.31
CA GLN A 377 14.57 -13.40 15.98
C GLN A 377 15.56 -14.07 15.03
N THR A 378 15.16 -14.31 13.79
CA THR A 378 15.99 -15.04 12.81
C THR A 378 16.78 -14.12 11.88
N GLU A 379 16.21 -12.98 11.49
CA GLU A 379 16.83 -12.04 10.52
C GLU A 379 17.24 -10.69 11.14
N GLY A 380 16.92 -10.45 12.42
CA GLY A 380 17.35 -9.25 13.16
C GLY A 380 16.60 -7.96 12.79
N ILE A 381 15.51 -8.04 12.04
CA ILE A 381 14.70 -6.89 11.62
C ILE A 381 13.30 -7.05 12.23
N ILE A 382 12.84 -6.04 12.98
CA ILE A 382 11.45 -5.97 13.46
C ILE A 382 10.58 -5.44 12.30
N PRO A 383 9.69 -6.26 11.71
CA PRO A 383 8.88 -5.82 10.58
C PRO A 383 7.70 -4.96 11.05
N ALA A 384 7.21 -4.07 10.18
CA ALA A 384 5.93 -3.39 10.42
C ALA A 384 4.80 -4.43 10.55
N PRO A 385 3.75 -4.17 11.36
CA PRO A 385 2.60 -5.07 11.50
C PRO A 385 1.92 -5.39 10.14
N GLU A 386 2.00 -4.51 9.17
CA GLU A 386 1.57 -4.75 7.80
C GLU A 386 2.42 -5.83 7.11
N SER A 387 3.75 -5.70 7.23
CA SER A 387 4.71 -6.61 6.58
C SER A 387 4.63 -8.04 7.12
N THR A 388 4.18 -8.20 8.37
CA THR A 388 4.05 -9.53 9.00
C THR A 388 3.05 -10.42 8.27
N HIS A 389 2.08 -9.85 7.53
CA HIS A 389 1.14 -10.61 6.70
C HIS A 389 1.85 -11.35 5.56
N ALA A 390 2.75 -10.67 4.84
CA ALA A 390 3.55 -11.30 3.80
C ALA A 390 4.52 -12.34 4.38
N ILE A 391 5.08 -12.09 5.57
CA ILE A 391 5.95 -13.05 6.27
C ILE A 391 5.16 -14.30 6.68
N ALA A 392 3.96 -14.15 7.24
CA ALA A 392 3.11 -15.29 7.63
C ALA A 392 2.75 -16.16 6.42
N ALA A 393 2.33 -15.56 5.31
CA ALA A 393 2.07 -16.28 4.07
C ALA A 393 3.31 -16.99 3.54
N THR A 394 4.48 -16.33 3.60
CA THR A 394 5.77 -16.93 3.22
C THR A 394 6.09 -18.16 4.07
N ILE A 395 5.86 -18.08 5.37
CA ILE A 395 6.07 -19.23 6.30
C ILE A 395 5.12 -20.38 5.94
N ARG A 396 3.83 -20.10 5.69
CA ARG A 396 2.87 -21.14 5.27
C ARG A 396 3.30 -21.83 3.98
N GLU A 397 3.68 -21.08 2.96
CA GLU A 397 4.13 -21.62 1.67
C GLU A 397 5.46 -22.40 1.81
N ALA A 398 6.38 -21.94 2.67
CA ALA A 398 7.64 -22.65 2.95
C ALA A 398 7.43 -23.96 3.71
N LEU A 399 6.49 -24.00 4.66
CA LEU A 399 6.12 -25.22 5.37
C LEU A 399 5.40 -26.21 4.45
N LYS A 400 4.52 -25.71 3.57
CA LYS A 400 3.88 -26.53 2.54
C LYS A 400 4.92 -27.16 1.60
N ALA A 401 5.90 -26.39 1.14
CA ALA A 401 7.02 -26.92 0.33
C ALA A 401 7.81 -28.04 1.09
N LYS A 402 7.99 -27.86 2.40
CA LYS A 402 8.61 -28.88 3.26
C LYS A 402 7.78 -30.17 3.34
N GLU A 403 6.47 -30.06 3.55
CA GLU A 403 5.55 -31.20 3.61
C GLU A 403 5.50 -31.96 2.26
N GLU A 404 5.53 -31.22 1.16
CA GLU A 404 5.55 -31.77 -0.20
C GLU A 404 6.94 -32.32 -0.61
N GLY A 405 7.99 -32.04 0.17
CA GLY A 405 9.37 -32.43 -0.14
C GLY A 405 9.97 -31.74 -1.37
N VAL A 406 9.45 -30.54 -1.75
CA VAL A 406 9.88 -29.79 -2.91
C VAL A 406 10.64 -28.52 -2.53
N SER A 407 11.65 -28.17 -3.34
CA SER A 407 12.31 -26.86 -3.19
C SER A 407 11.53 -25.81 -3.94
N LYS A 408 11.20 -24.70 -3.26
CA LYS A 408 10.53 -23.51 -3.84
C LYS A 408 11.36 -22.28 -3.57
N THR A 409 11.39 -21.35 -4.50
CA THR A 409 11.96 -20.01 -4.31
C THR A 409 10.82 -19.04 -4.03
N ILE A 410 10.83 -18.43 -2.84
CA ILE A 410 9.80 -17.51 -2.36
C ILE A 410 10.42 -16.12 -2.23
N LEU A 411 9.83 -15.12 -2.89
CA LEU A 411 10.18 -13.72 -2.73
C LEU A 411 9.04 -12.99 -2.05
N PHE A 412 9.31 -12.26 -0.98
CA PHE A 412 8.30 -11.34 -0.42
C PHE A 412 8.84 -9.91 -0.28
N ASN A 413 7.93 -8.94 -0.20
CA ASN A 413 8.30 -7.56 0.08
C ASN A 413 8.21 -7.25 1.57
N LEU A 414 9.35 -6.90 2.19
CA LEU A 414 9.39 -6.33 3.53
C LEU A 414 9.05 -4.84 3.42
N SER A 415 7.75 -4.54 3.46
CA SER A 415 7.17 -3.24 3.10
C SER A 415 7.50 -2.11 4.06
N GLY A 416 7.89 -2.43 5.30
CA GLY A 416 8.25 -1.44 6.31
C GLY A 416 8.85 -2.04 7.57
N ASN A 417 9.53 -1.20 8.38
CA ASN A 417 10.02 -1.58 9.71
C ASN A 417 9.00 -1.26 10.80
N GLY A 418 9.07 -1.99 11.91
CA GLY A 418 8.17 -1.89 13.04
C GLY A 418 8.76 -1.20 14.28
N VAL A 419 9.93 -0.56 14.18
CA VAL A 419 10.62 0.02 15.35
C VAL A 419 9.76 1.08 16.06
N ILE A 420 8.93 1.81 15.34
CA ILE A 420 8.00 2.79 15.91
C ILE A 420 6.56 2.25 16.06
N ASP A 421 6.35 0.96 15.78
CA ASP A 421 5.07 0.24 15.93
C ASP A 421 5.17 -0.85 17.01
N LEU A 422 6.11 -0.74 17.97
CA LEU A 422 6.38 -1.75 19.01
C LEU A 422 5.18 -2.03 19.90
N TYR A 423 4.22 -1.12 20.00
CA TYR A 423 2.98 -1.35 20.75
C TYR A 423 2.22 -2.60 20.26
N ALA A 424 2.22 -2.88 18.97
CA ALA A 424 1.60 -4.11 18.43
C ALA A 424 2.30 -5.37 18.96
N TYR A 425 3.62 -5.34 19.04
CA TYR A 425 4.43 -6.44 19.56
C TYR A 425 4.28 -6.58 21.08
N GLU A 426 4.17 -5.45 21.81
CA GLU A 426 3.85 -5.48 23.25
C GLU A 426 2.54 -6.22 23.51
N GLN A 427 1.47 -5.88 22.77
CA GLN A 427 0.16 -6.55 22.92
C GLN A 427 0.25 -8.04 22.59
N TYR A 428 1.00 -8.40 21.55
CA TYR A 428 1.22 -9.81 21.20
C TYR A 428 1.98 -10.57 22.29
N LEU A 429 3.11 -10.04 22.76
CA LEU A 429 3.96 -10.66 23.77
C LEU A 429 3.27 -10.76 25.13
N ALA A 430 2.37 -9.85 25.45
CA ALA A 430 1.53 -9.88 26.65
C ALA A 430 0.33 -10.86 26.53
N GLY A 431 0.12 -11.50 25.37
CA GLY A 431 -1.03 -12.39 25.13
C GLY A 431 -2.38 -11.64 25.11
N ALA A 432 -2.37 -10.32 24.92
CA ALA A 432 -3.57 -9.48 24.93
C ALA A 432 -4.20 -9.34 23.54
N LEU A 433 -3.51 -9.78 22.49
CA LEU A 433 -3.95 -9.66 21.11
C LEU A 433 -5.08 -10.65 20.80
N LYS A 434 -6.07 -10.21 20.04
CA LYS A 434 -7.22 -11.03 19.59
C LYS A 434 -7.34 -10.95 18.07
N ASP A 435 -7.79 -12.05 17.49
CA ASP A 435 -8.16 -12.08 16.08
C ASP A 435 -9.56 -11.49 15.89
N PHE A 436 -9.75 -10.86 14.73
CA PHE A 436 -11.00 -10.27 14.28
C PHE A 436 -11.30 -10.76 12.87
N SER A 437 -12.51 -11.26 12.67
CA SER A 437 -13.05 -11.61 11.35
C SER A 437 -14.47 -11.08 11.27
N PRO A 438 -14.81 -10.22 10.30
CA PRO A 438 -16.17 -9.75 10.15
C PRO A 438 -17.10 -10.92 9.79
N SER A 439 -18.32 -10.90 10.27
CA SER A 439 -19.35 -11.86 9.87
C SER A 439 -19.77 -11.62 8.41
N ASP A 440 -20.33 -12.65 7.77
CA ASP A 440 -20.90 -12.50 6.43
C ASP A 440 -22.07 -11.50 6.41
N GLU A 441 -22.79 -11.37 7.50
CA GLU A 441 -23.89 -10.41 7.64
C GLU A 441 -23.38 -8.97 7.64
N GLU A 442 -22.31 -8.68 8.39
CA GLU A 442 -21.66 -7.36 8.40
C GLU A 442 -21.16 -6.96 7.02
N ILE A 443 -20.51 -7.88 6.30
CA ILE A 443 -20.03 -7.64 4.95
C ILE A 443 -21.19 -7.41 3.98
N ARG A 444 -22.21 -8.27 3.98
CA ARG A 444 -23.39 -8.12 3.11
C ARG A 444 -24.15 -6.83 3.35
N LYS A 445 -24.27 -6.41 4.60
CA LYS A 445 -24.97 -5.16 4.95
C LYS A 445 -24.36 -3.95 4.25
N THR A 446 -23.04 -3.86 4.17
CA THR A 446 -22.34 -2.74 3.53
C THR A 446 -22.28 -2.88 2.02
N ILE A 447 -22.11 -4.11 1.48
CA ILE A 447 -22.10 -4.38 0.04
C ILE A 447 -23.49 -4.10 -0.59
N ASN A 448 -24.57 -4.52 0.05
CA ASN A 448 -25.95 -4.30 -0.48
C ASN A 448 -26.29 -2.80 -0.66
N GLN A 449 -25.62 -1.91 0.07
CA GLN A 449 -25.80 -0.46 -0.11
C GLN A 449 -25.25 0.03 -1.46
N LEU A 450 -24.36 -0.74 -2.10
CA LEU A 450 -23.75 -0.37 -3.38
C LEU A 450 -24.66 -0.61 -4.59
N GLU A 451 -25.70 -1.47 -4.48
CA GLU A 451 -26.63 -1.79 -5.57
C GLU A 451 -27.32 -0.56 -6.19
N HIS A 452 -27.37 0.54 -5.46
CA HIS A 452 -27.99 1.79 -5.90
C HIS A 452 -27.00 2.81 -6.48
N LEU A 453 -25.69 2.48 -6.52
CA LEU A 453 -24.66 3.42 -6.96
C LEU A 453 -24.53 3.52 -8.49
N ILE A 454 -24.98 2.53 -9.25
CA ILE A 454 -24.90 2.49 -10.73
C ILE A 454 -26.28 2.35 -11.33
#